data_ce159637d1e157d348e136b0bc14dc7b
#
_entry.id   ce159637d1e157d348e136b0bc14dc7b
#
_cell.length_a   1.000
_cell.length_b   1.000
_cell.length_c   1.000
_cell.angle_alpha   90.00
_cell.angle_beta   90.00
_cell.angle_gamma   90.00
#
_symmetry.space_group_name_H-M   'P 1'
#
loop_
_entity.id
_entity.type
_entity.pdbx_description
1 polymer ?
#
loop_
_entity_poly.entity_id
_entity_poly.type
_entity_poly.pdbx_seq_one_letter_code
_entity_poly.pdbx_strand_id
1 'polypeptide(L)'
;MENQVKTNTDQKEQQLKKLSKMSLIRSLLPIAGLIIIFLLFNVLTNFRMIGNLPLVLSQVYVTMIAATGVFFIMTMGGLDFSQGSILGIASIVVCMLSKTSIPLAIVGGIAAGAAIGAINGYFYVYRKIKSFIVTICTMFLFLSLIHI
;
A
#
# COMPACT_ATOMS: atom_id res chain seq x y z
N MET A 1 -24.58 50.74 4.54
CA MET A 1 -24.72 49.30 4.82
C MET A 1 -24.46 48.45 3.56
N GLU A 2 -24.89 48.88 2.39
CA GLU A 2 -24.75 48.13 1.11
C GLU A 2 -23.31 47.88 0.65
N ASN A 3 -22.40 48.84 0.84
CA ASN A 3 -21.00 48.70 0.48
C ASN A 3 -20.22 47.70 1.38
N GLN A 4 -20.60 47.54 2.63
CA GLN A 4 -19.99 46.54 3.51
C GLN A 4 -20.43 45.12 3.20
N VAL A 5 -21.68 44.94 2.74
CA VAL A 5 -22.21 43.64 2.32
C VAL A 5 -21.52 43.16 1.04
N LYS A 6 -21.32 44.05 0.05
CA LYS A 6 -20.59 43.72 -1.20
C LYS A 6 -19.14 43.34 -0.92
N THR A 7 -18.42 44.09 -0.08
CA THR A 7 -17.02 43.78 0.26
C THR A 7 -16.87 42.41 0.94
N ASN A 8 -17.81 42.07 1.84
CA ASN A 8 -17.82 40.76 2.49
C ASN A 8 -18.14 39.61 1.56
N THR A 9 -18.99 39.85 0.54
CA THR A 9 -19.31 38.81 -0.47
C THR A 9 -18.12 38.55 -1.39
N ASP A 10 -17.44 39.61 -1.87
CA ASP A 10 -16.26 39.49 -2.71
C ASP A 10 -15.08 38.81 -1.97
N GLN A 11 -14.89 39.09 -0.70
CA GLN A 11 -13.88 38.42 0.12
C GLN A 11 -14.19 36.93 0.32
N LYS A 12 -15.46 36.56 0.53
CA LYS A 12 -15.89 35.16 0.62
C LYS A 12 -15.68 34.42 -0.69
N GLU A 13 -16.02 35.03 -1.80
CA GLU A 13 -15.78 34.40 -3.13
C GLU A 13 -14.30 34.18 -3.43
N GLN A 14 -13.45 35.15 -3.09
CA GLN A 14 -12.00 35.00 -3.24
C GLN A 14 -11.43 33.92 -2.32
N GLN A 15 -11.92 33.80 -1.09
CA GLN A 15 -11.54 32.72 -0.18
C GLN A 15 -11.99 31.35 -0.69
N LEU A 16 -13.21 31.22 -1.20
CA LEU A 16 -13.73 30.00 -1.79
C LEU A 16 -12.93 29.56 -3.02
N LYS A 17 -12.59 30.50 -3.90
CA LYS A 17 -11.72 30.23 -5.07
C LYS A 17 -10.30 29.82 -4.65
N LYS A 18 -9.75 30.42 -3.59
CA LYS A 18 -8.43 30.05 -3.05
C LYS A 18 -8.43 28.67 -2.42
N LEU A 19 -9.49 28.33 -1.66
CA LEU A 19 -9.69 27.01 -1.06
C LEU A 19 -9.88 25.93 -2.12
N SER A 20 -10.67 26.19 -3.16
CA SER A 20 -10.88 25.31 -4.30
C SER A 20 -9.56 25.03 -5.07
N LYS A 21 -8.78 26.07 -5.37
CA LYS A 21 -7.44 25.89 -5.97
C LYS A 21 -6.50 25.11 -5.07
N MET A 22 -6.52 25.35 -3.76
CA MET A 22 -5.66 24.66 -2.81
C MET A 22 -6.03 23.16 -2.66
N SER A 23 -7.33 22.83 -2.75
CA SER A 23 -7.79 21.44 -2.75
C SER A 23 -7.37 20.70 -4.03
N LEU A 24 -7.45 21.36 -5.18
CA LEU A 24 -6.96 20.80 -6.46
C LEU A 24 -5.45 20.56 -6.44
N ILE A 25 -4.67 21.51 -5.91
CA ILE A 25 -3.22 21.35 -5.79
C ILE A 25 -2.88 20.18 -4.86
N ARG A 26 -3.57 20.04 -3.72
CA ARG A 26 -3.36 18.93 -2.79
C ARG A 26 -3.71 17.58 -3.42
N SER A 27 -4.73 17.52 -4.26
CA SER A 27 -5.12 16.30 -4.96
C SER A 27 -4.16 15.95 -6.10
N LEU A 28 -3.59 16.95 -6.78
CA LEU A 28 -2.67 16.75 -7.89
C LEU A 28 -1.22 16.52 -7.45
N LEU A 29 -0.84 16.95 -6.24
CA LEU A 29 0.51 16.86 -5.72
C LEU A 29 1.08 15.42 -5.72
N PRO A 30 0.33 14.37 -5.27
CA PRO A 30 0.81 12.99 -5.32
C PRO A 30 1.01 12.49 -6.75
N ILE A 31 0.11 12.87 -7.67
CA ILE A 31 0.20 12.48 -9.08
C ILE A 31 1.39 13.16 -9.74
N ALA A 32 1.57 14.46 -9.49
CA ALA A 32 2.73 15.20 -9.99
C ALA A 32 4.05 14.62 -9.48
N GLY A 33 4.12 14.27 -8.18
CA GLY A 33 5.26 13.60 -7.58
C GLY A 33 5.59 12.27 -8.25
N LEU A 34 4.57 11.45 -8.53
CA LEU A 34 4.74 10.17 -9.22
C LEU A 34 5.28 10.38 -10.65
N ILE A 35 4.74 11.35 -11.39
CA ILE A 35 5.19 11.67 -12.75
C ILE A 35 6.65 12.16 -12.73
N ILE A 36 7.00 13.04 -11.80
CA ILE A 36 8.37 13.57 -11.69
C ILE A 36 9.36 12.44 -11.39
N ILE A 37 9.04 11.58 -10.42
CA ILE A 37 9.87 10.42 -10.06
C ILE A 37 10.00 9.48 -11.25
N PHE A 38 8.91 9.16 -11.94
CA PHE A 38 8.93 8.30 -13.11
C PHE A 38 9.82 8.87 -14.24
N LEU A 39 9.70 10.17 -14.55
CA LEU A 39 10.53 10.83 -15.53
C LEU A 39 12.01 10.86 -15.14
N LEU A 40 12.29 11.14 -13.86
CA LEU A 40 13.64 11.16 -13.33
C LEU A 40 14.33 9.79 -13.47
N PHE A 41 13.65 8.71 -13.04
CA PHE A 41 14.19 7.36 -13.21
C PHE A 41 14.34 6.95 -14.67
N ASN A 42 13.43 7.40 -15.53
CA ASN A 42 13.49 7.10 -16.97
C ASN A 42 14.71 7.75 -17.62
N VAL A 43 15.01 9.00 -17.27
CA VAL A 43 16.24 9.70 -17.73
C VAL A 43 17.49 9.03 -17.17
N LEU A 44 17.53 8.73 -15.86
CA LEU A 44 18.67 8.08 -15.22
C LEU A 44 18.97 6.68 -15.77
N THR A 45 17.96 5.94 -16.22
CA THR A 45 18.12 4.60 -16.79
C THR A 45 18.27 4.58 -18.31
N ASN A 46 18.51 5.74 -18.95
CA ASN A 46 18.58 5.87 -20.41
C ASN A 46 17.37 5.23 -21.12
N PHE A 47 16.17 5.56 -20.66
CA PHE A 47 14.90 5.08 -21.20
C PHE A 47 14.67 3.56 -21.17
N ARG A 48 15.49 2.81 -20.42
CA ARG A 48 15.33 1.36 -20.26
C ARG A 48 14.03 0.98 -19.53
N MET A 49 13.47 1.85 -18.71
CA MET A 49 12.20 1.61 -18.05
C MET A 49 11.04 1.44 -19.05
N ILE A 50 11.01 2.24 -20.09
CA ILE A 50 9.98 2.15 -21.16
C ILE A 50 10.19 0.87 -21.97
N GLY A 51 11.44 0.50 -22.26
CA GLY A 51 11.75 -0.75 -22.97
C GLY A 51 11.37 -2.01 -22.20
N ASN A 52 11.37 -1.95 -20.86
CA ASN A 52 11.00 -3.07 -19.97
C ASN A 52 9.63 -2.87 -19.28
N LEU A 53 8.72 -2.13 -19.89
CA LEU A 53 7.40 -1.83 -19.33
C LEU A 53 6.63 -3.07 -18.84
N PRO A 54 6.64 -4.23 -19.54
CA PRO A 54 5.99 -5.44 -19.05
C PRO A 54 6.53 -5.91 -17.70
N LEU A 55 7.84 -5.82 -17.49
CA LEU A 55 8.48 -6.19 -16.22
C LEU A 55 8.07 -5.24 -15.10
N VAL A 56 8.05 -3.94 -15.36
CA VAL A 56 7.60 -2.92 -14.39
C VAL A 56 6.14 -3.16 -14.02
N LEU A 57 5.26 -3.40 -15.01
CA LEU A 57 3.85 -3.66 -14.77
C LEU A 57 3.64 -4.94 -13.94
N SER A 58 4.40 -6.00 -14.18
CA SER A 58 4.28 -7.23 -13.40
C SER A 58 4.60 -7.03 -11.91
N GLN A 59 5.56 -6.16 -11.58
CA GLN A 59 5.86 -5.79 -10.19
C GLN A 59 4.77 -4.90 -9.58
N VAL A 60 4.18 -4.01 -10.39
CA VAL A 60 3.08 -3.13 -9.96
C VAL A 60 1.85 -3.95 -9.57
N TYR A 61 1.50 -5.02 -10.30
CA TYR A 61 0.34 -5.84 -9.94
C TYR A 61 0.45 -6.45 -8.54
N VAL A 62 1.59 -7.02 -8.20
CA VAL A 62 1.83 -7.61 -6.87
C VAL A 62 1.70 -6.53 -5.80
N THR A 63 2.33 -5.38 -6.02
CA THR A 63 2.29 -4.26 -5.07
C THR A 63 0.88 -3.71 -4.91
N MET A 64 0.09 -3.60 -5.97
CA MET A 64 -1.29 -3.13 -5.91
C MET A 64 -2.20 -4.07 -5.12
N ILE A 65 -2.06 -5.39 -5.33
CA ILE A 65 -2.83 -6.39 -4.57
C ILE A 65 -2.47 -6.30 -3.08
N ALA A 66 -1.18 -6.21 -2.76
CA ALA A 66 -0.71 -6.05 -1.39
C ALA A 66 -1.21 -4.73 -0.77
N ALA A 67 -1.12 -3.62 -1.50
CA ALA A 67 -1.59 -2.32 -1.04
C ALA A 67 -3.10 -2.30 -0.75
N THR A 68 -3.90 -3.06 -1.52
CA THR A 68 -5.34 -3.21 -1.25
C THR A 68 -5.57 -3.88 0.11
N GLY A 69 -4.79 -4.90 0.45
CA GLY A 69 -4.86 -5.54 1.77
C GLY A 69 -4.54 -4.57 2.92
N VAL A 70 -3.46 -3.77 2.77
CA VAL A 70 -3.10 -2.74 3.77
C VAL A 70 -4.17 -1.69 3.90
N PHE A 71 -4.77 -1.28 2.80
CA PHE A 71 -5.83 -0.28 2.81
C PHE A 71 -6.97 -0.67 3.76
N PHE A 72 -7.41 -1.93 3.74
CA PHE A 72 -8.44 -2.42 4.67
C PHE A 72 -7.98 -2.32 6.14
N ILE A 73 -6.74 -2.66 6.43
CA ILE A 73 -6.21 -2.57 7.80
C ILE A 73 -6.09 -1.12 8.25
N MET A 74 -5.67 -0.22 7.36
CA MET A 74 -5.58 1.22 7.64
C MET A 74 -6.95 1.85 7.90
N THR A 75 -7.99 1.44 7.17
CA THR A 75 -9.36 1.92 7.42
C THR A 75 -9.90 1.51 8.79
N MET A 76 -9.39 0.42 9.35
CA MET A 76 -9.68 -0.01 10.72
C MET A 76 -8.81 0.68 11.78
N GLY A 77 -7.97 1.63 11.39
CA GLY A 77 -7.05 2.35 12.30
C GLY A 77 -5.80 1.55 12.69
N GLY A 78 -5.52 0.43 12.02
CA GLY A 78 -4.33 -0.38 12.23
C GLY A 78 -3.20 -0.02 11.25
N LEU A 79 -1.97 -0.42 11.61
CA LEU A 79 -0.81 -0.41 10.72
C LEU A 79 -0.28 -1.84 10.63
N ASP A 80 -0.03 -2.33 9.40
CA ASP A 80 0.50 -3.67 9.16
C ASP A 80 1.87 -3.58 8.47
N PHE A 81 2.91 -3.96 9.21
CA PHE A 81 4.28 -4.07 8.71
C PHE A 81 4.67 -5.50 8.34
N SER A 82 3.80 -6.48 8.59
CA SER A 82 4.09 -7.90 8.35
C SER A 82 3.91 -8.33 6.90
N GLN A 83 3.40 -7.48 6.02
CA GLN A 83 3.07 -7.82 4.64
C GLN A 83 4.21 -8.45 3.85
N GLY A 84 5.41 -7.87 3.93
CA GLY A 84 6.58 -8.39 3.21
C GLY A 84 6.93 -9.81 3.64
N SER A 85 6.87 -10.10 4.94
CA SER A 85 7.14 -11.42 5.49
C SER A 85 6.03 -12.42 5.14
N ILE A 86 4.77 -11.98 5.15
CA ILE A 86 3.62 -12.82 4.73
C ILE A 86 3.75 -13.21 3.25
N LEU A 87 4.08 -12.24 2.38
CA LEU A 87 4.33 -12.50 0.97
C LEU A 87 5.50 -13.46 0.78
N GLY A 88 6.59 -13.31 1.54
CA GLY A 88 7.74 -14.20 1.50
C GLY A 88 7.36 -15.64 1.83
N ILE A 89 6.69 -15.88 2.94
CA ILE A 89 6.26 -17.23 3.34
C ILE A 89 5.24 -17.81 2.38
N ALA A 90 4.23 -17.04 1.97
CA ALA A 90 3.25 -17.49 1.00
C ALA A 90 3.92 -17.90 -0.32
N SER A 91 4.91 -17.16 -0.79
CA SER A 91 5.67 -17.47 -1.99
C SER A 91 6.46 -18.78 -1.86
N ILE A 92 7.07 -19.03 -0.69
CA ILE A 92 7.79 -20.29 -0.41
C ILE A 92 6.81 -21.47 -0.46
N VAL A 93 5.66 -21.36 0.21
CA VAL A 93 4.62 -22.39 0.23
C VAL A 93 4.11 -22.67 -1.19
N VAL A 94 3.82 -21.62 -1.96
CA VAL A 94 3.41 -21.76 -3.37
C VAL A 94 4.49 -22.46 -4.19
N CYS A 95 5.75 -22.07 -4.03
CA CYS A 95 6.87 -22.67 -4.77
C CYS A 95 7.05 -24.16 -4.44
N MET A 96 6.93 -24.54 -3.16
CA MET A 96 7.03 -25.93 -2.74
C MET A 96 5.88 -26.79 -3.27
N LEU A 97 4.64 -26.29 -3.17
CA LEU A 97 3.45 -27.03 -3.59
C LEU A 97 3.24 -27.03 -5.11
N SER A 98 3.80 -26.08 -5.84
CA SER A 98 3.70 -25.98 -7.30
C SER A 98 4.35 -27.18 -8.01
N LYS A 99 5.31 -27.85 -7.34
CA LYS A 99 5.92 -29.09 -7.83
C LYS A 99 4.95 -30.27 -7.85
N THR A 100 3.91 -30.23 -7.03
CA THR A 100 2.91 -31.29 -6.93
C THR A 100 1.68 -30.98 -7.79
N SER A 101 1.08 -29.82 -7.59
CA SER A 101 -0.04 -29.34 -8.42
C SER A 101 -0.24 -27.84 -8.26
N ILE A 102 -0.58 -27.17 -9.38
CA ILE A 102 -0.83 -25.71 -9.39
C ILE A 102 -2.04 -25.33 -8.52
N PRO A 103 -3.21 -26.02 -8.59
CA PRO A 103 -4.33 -25.68 -7.72
C PRO A 103 -4.01 -25.78 -6.24
N LEU A 104 -3.25 -26.82 -5.84
CA LEU A 104 -2.83 -27.00 -4.46
C LEU A 104 -1.89 -25.89 -4.00
N ALA A 105 -1.00 -25.43 -4.86
CA ALA A 105 -0.10 -24.31 -4.58
C ALA A 105 -0.87 -23.02 -4.31
N ILE A 106 -1.89 -22.71 -5.09
CA ILE A 106 -2.73 -21.51 -4.90
C ILE A 106 -3.46 -21.58 -3.57
N VAL A 107 -4.14 -22.70 -3.28
CA VAL A 107 -4.84 -22.90 -2.02
C VAL A 107 -3.90 -22.83 -0.83
N GLY A 108 -2.71 -23.45 -0.94
CA GLY A 108 -1.70 -23.44 0.10
C GLY A 108 -1.16 -22.02 0.41
N GLY A 109 -0.89 -21.22 -0.63
CA GLY A 109 -0.46 -19.83 -0.46
C GLY A 109 -1.52 -18.96 0.21
N ILE A 110 -2.79 -19.11 -0.19
CA ILE A 110 -3.91 -18.40 0.43
C ILE A 110 -4.06 -18.83 1.89
N ALA A 111 -4.00 -20.12 2.18
CA ALA A 111 -4.11 -20.67 3.53
C ALA A 111 -2.98 -20.19 4.44
N ALA A 112 -1.74 -20.15 3.95
CA ALA A 112 -0.59 -19.64 4.69
C ALA A 112 -0.74 -18.15 5.03
N GLY A 113 -1.09 -17.32 4.06
CA GLY A 113 -1.34 -15.89 4.28
C GLY A 113 -2.49 -15.65 5.26
N ALA A 114 -3.60 -16.38 5.09
CA ALA A 114 -4.76 -16.29 5.97
C ALA A 114 -4.45 -16.72 7.41
N ALA A 115 -3.67 -17.78 7.60
CA ALA A 115 -3.26 -18.25 8.93
C ALA A 115 -2.43 -17.19 9.68
N ILE A 116 -1.45 -16.58 9.01
CA ILE A 116 -0.63 -15.53 9.61
C ILE A 116 -1.47 -14.29 9.91
N GLY A 117 -2.34 -13.89 8.98
CA GLY A 117 -3.28 -12.78 9.19
C GLY A 117 -4.24 -13.03 10.36
N ALA A 118 -4.73 -14.26 10.52
CA ALA A 118 -5.58 -14.65 11.65
C ALA A 118 -4.83 -14.59 12.99
N ILE A 119 -3.56 -14.98 13.03
CA ILE A 119 -2.72 -14.86 14.22
C ILE A 119 -2.55 -13.39 14.61
N ASN A 120 -2.21 -12.52 13.64
CA ASN A 120 -2.09 -11.08 13.86
C ASN A 120 -3.41 -10.48 14.35
N GLY A 121 -4.52 -10.83 13.70
CA GLY A 121 -5.86 -10.40 14.09
C GLY A 121 -6.26 -10.84 15.50
N TYR A 122 -5.92 -12.08 15.86
CA TYR A 122 -6.17 -12.60 17.22
C TYR A 122 -5.47 -11.76 18.29
N PHE A 123 -4.18 -11.49 18.14
CA PHE A 123 -3.44 -10.66 19.09
C PHE A 123 -3.95 -9.22 19.15
N TYR A 124 -4.32 -8.66 18.01
CA TYR A 124 -4.86 -7.30 17.93
C TYR A 124 -6.22 -7.20 18.63
N VAL A 125 -7.17 -8.09 18.31
CA VAL A 125 -8.55 -8.00 18.79
C VAL A 125 -8.71 -8.51 20.22
N TYR A 126 -8.23 -9.73 20.50
CA TYR A 126 -8.46 -10.37 21.79
C TYR A 126 -7.47 -9.94 22.86
N ARG A 127 -6.21 -9.76 22.50
CA ARG A 127 -5.18 -9.32 23.46
C ARG A 127 -5.06 -7.81 23.54
N LYS A 128 -5.79 -7.07 22.69
CA LYS A 128 -5.78 -5.60 22.63
C LYS A 128 -4.37 -5.01 22.48
N ILE A 129 -3.45 -5.75 21.88
CA ILE A 129 -2.11 -5.28 21.57
C ILE A 129 -2.19 -4.39 20.34
N LYS A 130 -1.51 -3.25 20.34
CA LYS A 130 -1.50 -2.35 19.18
C LYS A 130 -1.03 -3.08 17.92
N SER A 131 -1.74 -2.93 16.81
CA SER A 131 -1.46 -3.58 15.52
C SER A 131 0.00 -3.44 15.11
N PHE A 132 0.57 -2.25 15.24
CA PHE A 132 1.98 -1.95 14.98
C PHE A 132 2.95 -2.92 15.70
N ILE A 133 2.73 -3.19 17.01
CA ILE A 133 3.61 -4.06 17.79
C ILE A 133 3.49 -5.51 17.31
N VAL A 134 2.27 -5.99 17.13
CA VAL A 134 2.01 -7.37 16.67
C VAL A 134 2.65 -7.60 15.31
N THR A 135 2.43 -6.71 14.36
CA THR A 135 2.88 -6.90 12.98
C THR A 135 4.38 -6.76 12.82
N ILE A 136 5.05 -5.92 13.62
CA ILE A 136 6.51 -5.88 13.66
C ILE A 136 7.10 -7.17 14.24
N CYS A 137 6.56 -7.66 15.35
CA CYS A 137 7.01 -8.93 15.94
C CYS A 137 6.85 -10.08 14.94
N THR A 138 5.70 -10.15 14.28
CA THR A 138 5.41 -11.14 13.24
C THR A 138 6.37 -11.01 12.06
N MET A 139 6.65 -9.79 11.60
CA MET A 139 7.60 -9.52 10.54
C MET A 139 8.98 -10.10 10.87
N PHE A 140 9.55 -9.77 12.03
CA PHE A 140 10.86 -10.26 12.43
C PHE A 140 10.88 -11.77 12.61
N LEU A 141 9.85 -12.36 13.22
CA LEU A 141 9.75 -13.80 13.42
C LEU A 141 9.78 -14.53 12.05
N PHE A 142 8.98 -14.11 11.11
CA PHE A 142 8.91 -14.77 9.80
C PHE A 142 10.10 -14.45 8.90
N LEU A 143 10.69 -13.25 8.97
CA LEU A 143 11.94 -12.96 8.27
C LEU A 143 13.09 -13.83 8.81
N SER A 144 13.15 -14.05 10.12
CA SER A 144 14.11 -14.97 10.71
C SER A 144 13.90 -16.40 10.24
N LEU A 145 12.63 -16.84 10.11
CA LEU A 145 12.30 -18.18 9.60
C LEU A 145 12.66 -18.36 8.12
N ILE A 146 12.49 -17.32 7.30
CA ILE A 146 12.87 -17.35 5.88
C ILE A 146 14.38 -17.39 5.70
N HIS A 147 15.14 -16.85 6.66
CA HIS A 147 16.61 -16.79 6.58
C HIS A 147 17.33 -18.10 7.01
N ILE A 148 16.61 -19.02 7.65
CA ILE A 148 17.12 -20.36 8.02
C ILE A 148 16.98 -21.33 6.86
#